data_d064f83659993b4488d147f1576971f7
#
_entry.id   d064f83659993b4488d147f1576971f7
#
_cell.length_a   1.000
_cell.length_b   1.000
_cell.length_c   1.000
_cell.angle_alpha   90.00
_cell.angle_beta   90.00
_cell.angle_gamma   90.00
#
_symmetry.space_group_name_H-M   'P 1'
#
loop_
_entity.id
_entity.type
_entity.pdbx_description
1 polymer ?
#
loop_
_entity_poly.entity_id
_entity_poly.type
_entity_poly.pdbx_seq_one_letter_code
_entity_poly.pdbx_strand_id
1 'polypeptide(L)'
;KVNVVPAKADAVVEGMTADDLNKYVKEAEDETGVKFTVSLAEDGALMIHADGVSAHAASPMDGNNALTALLKLLSSLPLAESKTKTLLHNVTALFPHGDYCGGGLGVNLEDEVSGKTTLTLDLFELNDTKMSGTFDCRACNSATEENTKNVVQKKLSDAGFEPNDSPLNPPHYVPKDSELVKTLLETYT
;
A
#
# COMPACT_ATOMS: atom_id res chain seq x y z
N LYS A 1 -2.51 -3.05 -11.18
CA LYS A 1 -1.24 -3.09 -11.92
C LYS A 1 -0.11 -2.85 -10.92
N VAL A 2 0.89 -3.72 -10.86
CA VAL A 2 2.08 -3.54 -10.01
C VAL A 2 2.84 -2.28 -10.44
N ASN A 3 3.50 -1.60 -9.51
CA ASN A 3 4.26 -0.35 -9.64
C ASN A 3 3.42 0.92 -9.93
N VAL A 4 2.16 0.89 -9.54
CA VAL A 4 1.23 2.03 -9.71
C VAL A 4 0.35 2.14 -8.47
N VAL A 5 0.25 3.33 -7.89
CA VAL A 5 -0.71 3.64 -6.82
C VAL A 5 -2.13 3.38 -7.35
N PRO A 6 -2.93 2.51 -6.71
CA PRO A 6 -4.29 2.22 -7.14
C PRO A 6 -5.19 3.45 -7.09
N ALA A 7 -5.76 3.84 -8.24
CA ALA A 7 -6.76 4.90 -8.32
C ALA A 7 -8.16 4.39 -7.98
N LYS A 8 -8.39 3.07 -8.03
CA LYS A 8 -9.71 2.46 -7.81
C LYS A 8 -9.59 1.21 -6.95
N ALA A 9 -10.57 1.02 -6.08
CA ALA A 9 -10.73 -0.20 -5.32
C ALA A 9 -12.21 -0.44 -5.04
N ASP A 10 -12.61 -1.70 -4.99
CA ASP A 10 -13.99 -2.11 -4.78
C ASP A 10 -14.08 -3.10 -3.62
N ALA A 11 -15.18 -3.05 -2.88
CA ALA A 11 -15.52 -4.04 -1.86
C ALA A 11 -17.03 -4.29 -1.83
N VAL A 12 -17.40 -5.48 -1.36
CA VAL A 12 -18.78 -5.83 -1.06
C VAL A 12 -18.91 -6.06 0.44
N VAL A 13 -19.94 -5.47 1.05
CA VAL A 13 -20.25 -5.60 2.49
C VAL A 13 -21.69 -6.06 2.65
N GLU A 14 -21.89 -7.07 3.47
CA GLU A 14 -23.21 -7.60 3.82
C GLU A 14 -23.54 -7.35 5.29
N GLY A 15 -24.85 -7.47 5.64
CA GLY A 15 -25.31 -7.40 7.02
C GLY A 15 -25.33 -6.00 7.63
N MET A 16 -25.28 -4.95 6.81
CA MET A 16 -25.29 -3.55 7.22
C MET A 16 -26.28 -2.75 6.35
N THR A 17 -26.85 -1.68 6.89
CA THR A 17 -27.69 -0.76 6.10
C THR A 17 -26.81 0.29 5.40
N ALA A 18 -27.29 0.84 4.28
CA ALA A 18 -26.59 1.93 3.59
C ALA A 18 -26.44 3.18 4.47
N ASP A 19 -27.43 3.49 5.30
CA ASP A 19 -27.40 4.65 6.21
C ASP A 19 -26.32 4.48 7.29
N ASP A 20 -26.12 3.27 7.82
CA ASP A 20 -25.08 3.00 8.79
C ASP A 20 -23.69 3.03 8.12
N LEU A 21 -23.54 2.41 6.95
CA LEU A 21 -22.30 2.44 6.19
C LEU A 21 -21.88 3.87 5.83
N ASN A 22 -22.80 4.73 5.42
CA ASN A 22 -22.54 6.10 5.02
C ASN A 22 -21.93 6.96 6.14
N LYS A 23 -22.12 6.61 7.42
CA LYS A 23 -21.48 7.28 8.55
C LYS A 23 -19.94 7.04 8.53
N TYR A 24 -19.54 5.79 8.32
CA TYR A 24 -18.12 5.39 8.20
C TYR A 24 -17.50 5.91 6.92
N VAL A 25 -18.25 5.88 5.81
CA VAL A 25 -17.80 6.44 4.52
C VAL A 25 -17.43 7.90 4.66
N LYS A 26 -18.30 8.71 5.28
CA LYS A 26 -18.04 10.14 5.48
C LYS A 26 -16.75 10.38 6.29
N GLU A 27 -16.57 9.65 7.37
CA GLU A 27 -15.37 9.75 8.20
C GLU A 27 -14.11 9.34 7.40
N ALA A 28 -14.18 8.24 6.65
CA ALA A 28 -13.08 7.80 5.79
C ALA A 28 -12.76 8.81 4.68
N GLU A 29 -13.77 9.44 4.04
CA GLU A 29 -13.54 10.51 3.07
C GLU A 29 -12.83 11.72 3.68
N ASP A 30 -13.27 12.15 4.87
CA ASP A 30 -12.66 13.30 5.57
C ASP A 30 -11.21 13.02 5.96
N GLU A 31 -10.88 11.78 6.35
CA GLU A 31 -9.54 11.40 6.77
C GLU A 31 -8.58 11.06 5.62
N THR A 32 -9.09 10.53 4.51
CA THR A 32 -8.25 10.03 3.41
C THR A 32 -8.24 10.93 2.18
N GLY A 33 -9.26 11.76 2.01
CA GLY A 33 -9.47 12.53 0.79
C GLY A 33 -9.87 11.68 -0.43
N VAL A 34 -10.05 10.36 -0.26
CA VAL A 34 -10.56 9.46 -1.30
C VAL A 34 -12.08 9.52 -1.32
N LYS A 35 -12.68 9.53 -2.50
CA LYS A 35 -14.13 9.52 -2.65
C LYS A 35 -14.66 8.09 -2.66
N PHE A 36 -15.81 7.89 -1.98
CA PHE A 36 -16.47 6.60 -1.94
C PHE A 36 -17.89 6.71 -2.50
N THR A 37 -18.28 5.74 -3.30
CA THR A 37 -19.65 5.59 -3.79
C THR A 37 -20.20 4.27 -3.26
N VAL A 38 -21.37 4.32 -2.63
CA VAL A 38 -22.09 3.14 -2.15
C VAL A 38 -23.29 2.87 -3.05
N SER A 39 -23.42 1.65 -3.51
CA SER A 39 -24.58 1.19 -4.29
C SER A 39 -25.10 -0.14 -3.74
N LEU A 40 -26.40 -0.39 -3.96
CA LEU A 40 -27.04 -1.64 -3.56
C LEU A 40 -26.95 -2.63 -4.72
N ALA A 41 -26.40 -3.82 -4.45
CA ALA A 41 -26.41 -4.94 -5.38
C ALA A 41 -27.79 -5.66 -5.39
N GLU A 42 -28.05 -6.48 -6.43
CA GLU A 42 -29.33 -7.18 -6.61
C GLU A 42 -29.66 -8.16 -5.45
N ASP A 43 -28.64 -8.72 -4.81
CA ASP A 43 -28.75 -9.64 -3.66
C ASP A 43 -28.90 -8.93 -2.31
N GLY A 44 -28.90 -7.59 -2.30
CA GLY A 44 -29.02 -6.76 -1.10
C GLY A 44 -27.70 -6.45 -0.42
N ALA A 45 -26.57 -6.91 -0.94
CA ALA A 45 -25.24 -6.50 -0.50
C ALA A 45 -24.94 -5.04 -0.87
N LEU A 46 -24.08 -4.37 -0.11
CA LEU A 46 -23.61 -3.02 -0.41
C LEU A 46 -22.27 -3.09 -1.13
N MET A 47 -22.22 -2.54 -2.32
CA MET A 47 -20.99 -2.36 -3.07
C MET A 47 -20.40 -0.98 -2.76
N ILE A 48 -19.14 -0.96 -2.36
CA ILE A 48 -18.35 0.25 -2.12
C ILE A 48 -17.34 0.40 -3.24
N HIS A 49 -17.34 1.54 -3.89
CA HIS A 49 -16.32 1.91 -4.87
C HIS A 49 -15.52 3.09 -4.34
N ALA A 50 -14.18 2.96 -4.30
CA ALA A 50 -13.24 3.99 -3.89
C ALA A 50 -12.57 4.60 -5.12
N ASP A 51 -12.60 5.92 -5.24
CA ASP A 51 -11.94 6.71 -6.29
C ASP A 51 -10.82 7.58 -5.69
N GLY A 52 -9.59 7.19 -5.91
CA GLY A 52 -8.38 7.89 -5.53
C GLY A 52 -7.65 8.52 -6.72
N VAL A 53 -6.34 8.68 -6.60
CA VAL A 53 -5.49 9.28 -7.64
C VAL A 53 -4.30 8.35 -7.90
N SER A 54 -4.11 7.98 -9.17
CA SER A 54 -2.98 7.14 -9.57
C SER A 54 -1.68 7.94 -9.62
N ALA A 55 -0.58 7.29 -9.23
CA ALA A 55 0.78 7.79 -9.42
C ALA A 55 1.73 6.63 -9.65
N HIS A 56 2.94 6.93 -10.11
CA HIS A 56 3.97 5.92 -10.25
C HIS A 56 4.55 5.54 -8.88
N ALA A 57 4.85 4.26 -8.62
CA ALA A 57 5.36 3.80 -7.33
C ALA A 57 6.72 4.42 -6.90
N ALA A 58 7.44 5.08 -7.82
CA ALA A 58 8.62 5.87 -7.48
C ALA A 58 8.29 7.23 -6.84
N SER A 59 7.06 7.72 -7.03
CA SER A 59 6.56 8.99 -6.48
C SER A 59 5.13 8.80 -5.94
N PRO A 60 4.93 7.88 -4.99
CA PRO A 60 3.59 7.51 -4.54
C PRO A 60 2.85 8.66 -3.83
N MET A 61 3.58 9.66 -3.32
CA MET A 61 3.04 10.86 -2.69
C MET A 61 2.30 11.78 -3.68
N ASP A 62 2.51 11.62 -4.99
CA ASP A 62 1.79 12.36 -6.03
C ASP A 62 0.39 11.77 -6.30
N GLY A 63 0.09 10.61 -5.71
CA GLY A 63 -1.18 9.91 -5.80
C GLY A 63 -1.97 9.94 -4.49
N ASN A 64 -3.15 9.30 -4.54
CA ASN A 64 -3.95 9.01 -3.36
C ASN A 64 -4.50 7.59 -3.48
N ASN A 65 -3.99 6.66 -2.68
CA ASN A 65 -4.21 5.22 -2.82
C ASN A 65 -5.64 4.82 -2.40
N ALA A 66 -6.51 4.55 -3.39
CA ALA A 66 -7.88 4.11 -3.17
C ALA A 66 -7.95 2.78 -2.38
N LEU A 67 -6.99 1.89 -2.59
CA LEU A 67 -6.96 0.59 -1.93
C LEU A 67 -6.70 0.72 -0.43
N THR A 68 -5.67 1.46 -0.02
CA THR A 68 -5.38 1.65 1.41
C THR A 68 -6.45 2.48 2.11
N ALA A 69 -7.11 3.42 1.41
CA ALA A 69 -8.27 4.14 1.93
C ALA A 69 -9.48 3.21 2.14
N LEU A 70 -9.74 2.31 1.19
CA LEU A 70 -10.81 1.31 1.32
C LEU A 70 -10.52 0.33 2.46
N LEU A 71 -9.28 -0.15 2.62
CA LEU A 71 -8.88 -1.00 3.74
C LEU A 71 -9.09 -0.28 5.08
N LYS A 72 -8.77 1.00 5.16
CA LYS A 72 -9.03 1.83 6.36
C LYS A 72 -10.53 1.91 6.67
N LEU A 73 -11.37 2.20 5.67
CA LEU A 73 -12.83 2.19 5.83
C LEU A 73 -13.32 0.82 6.32
N LEU A 74 -12.93 -0.27 5.65
CA LEU A 74 -13.38 -1.62 6.03
C LEU A 74 -12.95 -2.00 7.46
N SER A 75 -11.75 -1.59 7.88
CA SER A 75 -11.26 -1.83 9.25
C SER A 75 -12.03 -1.06 10.31
N SER A 76 -12.68 0.05 9.98
CA SER A 76 -13.50 0.83 10.92
C SER A 76 -14.92 0.26 11.11
N LEU A 77 -15.35 -0.62 10.21
CA LEU A 77 -16.68 -1.20 10.27
C LEU A 77 -16.84 -2.17 11.47
N PRO A 78 -18.06 -2.28 12.05
CA PRO A 78 -18.35 -3.19 13.15
C PRO A 78 -18.50 -4.64 12.66
N LEU A 79 -17.46 -5.15 11.99
CA LEU A 79 -17.43 -6.52 11.48
C LEU A 79 -17.46 -7.55 12.61
N ALA A 80 -18.08 -8.69 12.34
CA ALA A 80 -18.10 -9.83 13.28
C ALA A 80 -16.65 -10.30 13.55
N GLU A 81 -16.42 -10.74 14.80
CA GLU A 81 -15.12 -11.28 15.20
C GLU A 81 -14.76 -12.52 14.38
N SER A 82 -13.64 -12.46 13.68
CA SER A 82 -13.17 -13.51 12.78
C SER A 82 -11.67 -13.38 12.50
N LYS A 83 -11.08 -14.44 11.97
CA LYS A 83 -9.70 -14.39 11.48
C LYS A 83 -9.54 -13.35 10.37
N THR A 84 -10.54 -13.24 9.49
CA THR A 84 -10.55 -12.26 8.40
C THR A 84 -10.52 -10.82 8.93
N LYS A 85 -11.33 -10.50 9.95
CA LYS A 85 -11.30 -9.19 10.60
C LYS A 85 -9.92 -8.89 11.21
N THR A 86 -9.33 -9.85 11.91
CA THR A 86 -7.98 -9.70 12.49
C THR A 86 -6.95 -9.43 11.39
N LEU A 87 -6.96 -10.20 10.30
CA LEU A 87 -6.03 -10.01 9.19
C LEU A 87 -6.26 -8.68 8.45
N LEU A 88 -7.51 -8.22 8.34
CA LEU A 88 -7.86 -6.93 7.77
C LEU A 88 -7.27 -5.77 8.60
N HIS A 89 -7.39 -5.82 9.92
CA HIS A 89 -6.75 -4.86 10.81
C HIS A 89 -5.22 -4.91 10.68
N ASN A 90 -4.64 -6.11 10.61
CA ASN A 90 -3.20 -6.28 10.48
C ASN A 90 -2.67 -5.69 9.17
N VAL A 91 -3.30 -5.97 8.02
CA VAL A 91 -2.87 -5.39 6.74
C VAL A 91 -3.02 -3.87 6.72
N THR A 92 -4.06 -3.34 7.32
CA THR A 92 -4.26 -1.88 7.44
C THR A 92 -3.18 -1.22 8.31
N ALA A 93 -2.70 -1.92 9.35
CA ALA A 93 -1.60 -1.45 10.19
C ALA A 93 -0.23 -1.55 9.50
N LEU A 94 -0.02 -2.55 8.64
CA LEU A 94 1.20 -2.72 7.85
C LEU A 94 1.30 -1.74 6.69
N PHE A 95 0.16 -1.35 6.11
CA PHE A 95 0.04 -0.42 5.00
C PHE A 95 -0.93 0.72 5.34
N PRO A 96 -0.60 1.58 6.32
CA PRO A 96 -1.48 2.67 6.71
C PRO A 96 -1.69 3.63 5.54
N HIS A 97 -2.91 4.13 5.38
CA HIS A 97 -3.20 5.11 4.34
C HIS A 97 -2.34 6.37 4.54
N GLY A 98 -1.72 6.85 3.46
CA GLY A 98 -0.80 7.99 3.51
C GLY A 98 0.65 7.65 3.90
N ASP A 99 0.95 6.40 4.24
CA ASP A 99 2.34 5.94 4.42
C ASP A 99 2.93 5.52 3.07
N TYR A 100 3.68 6.43 2.47
CA TYR A 100 4.34 6.21 1.19
C TYR A 100 5.81 5.76 1.31
N CYS A 101 6.30 5.59 2.54
CA CYS A 101 7.70 5.28 2.81
C CYS A 101 7.92 3.93 3.52
N GLY A 102 6.85 3.20 3.83
CA GLY A 102 6.93 1.89 4.48
C GLY A 102 7.17 1.92 5.98
N GLY A 103 6.68 2.96 6.67
CA GLY A 103 6.74 3.07 8.12
C GLY A 103 6.01 1.94 8.84
N GLY A 104 4.83 1.54 8.35
CA GLY A 104 4.07 0.41 8.90
C GLY A 104 4.84 -0.93 8.82
N LEU A 105 5.62 -1.13 7.78
CA LEU A 105 6.52 -2.29 7.64
C LEU A 105 7.87 -2.10 8.33
N GLY A 106 8.20 -0.88 8.80
CA GLY A 106 9.46 -0.59 9.48
C GLY A 106 10.66 -0.45 8.55
N VAL A 107 10.43 -0.07 7.28
CA VAL A 107 11.47 0.06 6.24
C VAL A 107 11.56 1.47 5.66
N ASN A 108 11.11 2.47 6.40
CA ASN A 108 11.16 3.89 6.04
C ASN A 108 12.59 4.46 6.15
N LEU A 109 13.51 3.85 5.40
CA LEU A 109 14.92 4.24 5.36
C LEU A 109 15.11 5.46 4.45
N GLU A 110 16.18 6.20 4.72
CA GLU A 110 16.60 7.36 3.92
C GLU A 110 18.13 7.44 3.89
N ASP A 111 18.70 7.84 2.76
CA ASP A 111 20.10 8.20 2.65
C ASP A 111 20.32 9.44 1.76
N GLU A 112 21.48 10.06 1.87
CA GLU A 112 21.82 11.29 1.16
C GLU A 112 21.95 11.12 -0.37
N VAL A 113 22.13 9.89 -0.84
CA VAL A 113 22.41 9.59 -2.25
C VAL A 113 21.14 9.33 -3.02
N SER A 114 20.27 8.47 -2.50
CA SER A 114 19.07 8.00 -3.18
C SER A 114 17.75 8.54 -2.56
N GLY A 115 17.85 9.26 -1.44
CA GLY A 115 16.67 9.77 -0.73
C GLY A 115 15.92 8.69 0.05
N LYS A 116 14.60 8.84 0.14
CA LYS A 116 13.74 7.96 0.93
C LYS A 116 13.34 6.70 0.18
N THR A 117 13.21 5.60 0.92
CA THR A 117 12.43 4.44 0.46
C THR A 117 11.03 4.90 0.07
N THR A 118 10.50 4.38 -1.04
CA THR A 118 9.08 4.51 -1.38
C THR A 118 8.41 3.15 -1.35
N LEU A 119 7.15 3.12 -0.91
CA LEU A 119 6.37 1.91 -0.79
C LEU A 119 4.90 2.16 -1.09
N THR A 120 4.28 1.27 -1.86
CA THR A 120 2.84 1.32 -2.14
C THR A 120 2.25 -0.08 -2.20
N LEU A 121 1.11 -0.29 -1.55
CA LEU A 121 0.29 -1.49 -1.74
C LEU A 121 -0.49 -1.33 -3.05
N ASP A 122 -0.18 -2.17 -4.04
CA ASP A 122 -0.63 -2.02 -5.42
C ASP A 122 -1.83 -2.91 -5.76
N LEU A 123 -1.83 -4.12 -5.22
CA LEU A 123 -2.87 -5.11 -5.44
C LEU A 123 -3.29 -5.74 -4.12
N PHE A 124 -4.58 -5.99 -3.98
CA PHE A 124 -5.13 -6.72 -2.85
C PHE A 124 -6.37 -7.49 -3.28
N GLU A 125 -6.52 -8.69 -2.78
CA GLU A 125 -7.66 -9.55 -3.00
C GLU A 125 -8.09 -10.16 -1.67
N LEU A 126 -9.36 -10.04 -1.37
CA LEU A 126 -10.01 -10.66 -0.22
C LEU A 126 -11.28 -11.33 -0.68
N ASN A 127 -11.41 -12.62 -0.40
CA ASN A 127 -12.63 -13.40 -0.59
C ASN A 127 -12.75 -14.45 0.54
N ASP A 128 -13.75 -15.32 0.47
CA ASP A 128 -14.05 -16.31 1.53
C ASP A 128 -12.90 -17.26 1.86
N THR A 129 -11.97 -17.47 0.93
CA THR A 129 -10.91 -18.47 1.04
C THR A 129 -9.50 -17.90 1.05
N LYS A 130 -9.33 -16.63 0.60
CA LYS A 130 -8.02 -16.05 0.34
C LYS A 130 -7.96 -14.59 0.73
N MET A 131 -6.84 -14.22 1.33
CA MET A 131 -6.39 -12.84 1.46
C MET A 131 -4.98 -12.76 0.93
N SER A 132 -4.73 -11.93 -0.07
CA SER A 132 -3.40 -11.74 -0.66
C SER A 132 -3.20 -10.31 -1.13
N GLY A 133 -1.96 -9.85 -1.11
CA GLY A 133 -1.58 -8.52 -1.57
C GLY A 133 -0.23 -8.52 -2.27
N THR A 134 0.00 -7.49 -3.05
CA THR A 134 1.29 -7.20 -3.69
C THR A 134 1.60 -5.73 -3.50
N PHE A 135 2.81 -5.43 -3.08
CA PHE A 135 3.30 -4.07 -2.92
C PHE A 135 4.60 -3.87 -3.71
N ASP A 136 4.84 -2.65 -4.16
CA ASP A 136 6.11 -2.20 -4.73
C ASP A 136 6.89 -1.48 -3.62
N CYS A 137 8.14 -1.87 -3.40
CA CYS A 137 9.05 -1.22 -2.48
C CYS A 137 10.32 -0.84 -3.24
N ARG A 138 10.63 0.45 -3.29
CA ARG A 138 11.85 0.98 -3.87
C ARG A 138 12.74 1.47 -2.75
N ALA A 139 13.62 0.58 -2.33
CA ALA A 139 14.50 0.81 -1.21
C ALA A 139 15.65 1.78 -1.59
N CYS A 140 16.09 2.60 -0.63
CA CYS A 140 17.24 3.47 -0.79
C CYS A 140 18.57 2.67 -0.83
N ASN A 141 19.67 3.32 -1.19
CA ASN A 141 20.98 2.64 -1.34
C ASN A 141 21.50 2.01 -0.05
N SER A 142 21.10 2.52 1.11
CA SER A 142 21.48 1.96 2.41
C SER A 142 20.67 0.72 2.81
N ALA A 143 19.72 0.28 1.98
CA ALA A 143 18.94 -0.92 2.23
C ALA A 143 19.79 -2.19 2.06
N THR A 144 19.60 -3.12 2.99
CA THR A 144 20.24 -4.44 3.00
C THR A 144 19.19 -5.52 3.19
N GLU A 145 19.58 -6.79 3.03
CA GLU A 145 18.67 -7.88 3.39
C GLU A 145 18.28 -7.82 4.87
N GLU A 146 19.19 -7.48 5.77
CA GLU A 146 18.95 -7.43 7.20
C GLU A 146 17.99 -6.32 7.61
N ASN A 147 18.19 -5.09 7.08
CA ASN A 147 17.40 -3.93 7.50
C ASN A 147 16.12 -3.71 6.67
N THR A 148 15.94 -4.46 5.59
CA THR A 148 14.79 -4.31 4.69
C THR A 148 14.07 -5.64 4.49
N LYS A 149 14.62 -6.60 3.73
CA LYS A 149 13.93 -7.86 3.39
C LYS A 149 13.51 -8.64 4.63
N ASN A 150 14.45 -8.88 5.56
CA ASN A 150 14.19 -9.68 6.76
C ASN A 150 13.21 -8.97 7.70
N VAL A 151 13.26 -7.64 7.77
CA VAL A 151 12.30 -6.83 8.55
C VAL A 151 10.90 -6.99 7.98
N VAL A 152 10.73 -6.84 6.66
CA VAL A 152 9.44 -7.00 5.98
C VAL A 152 8.90 -8.41 6.17
N GLN A 153 9.71 -9.44 5.92
CA GLN A 153 9.30 -10.84 6.08
C GLN A 153 8.84 -11.14 7.50
N LYS A 154 9.60 -10.66 8.49
CA LYS A 154 9.22 -10.83 9.90
C LYS A 154 7.91 -10.12 10.22
N LYS A 155 7.75 -8.86 9.82
CA LYS A 155 6.53 -8.07 10.06
C LYS A 155 5.29 -8.72 9.44
N LEU A 156 5.39 -9.20 8.20
CA LEU A 156 4.30 -9.91 7.54
C LEU A 156 3.96 -11.22 8.25
N SER A 157 4.98 -12.02 8.63
CA SER A 157 4.77 -13.28 9.34
C SER A 157 4.15 -13.07 10.73
N ASP A 158 4.63 -12.10 11.50
CA ASP A 158 4.09 -11.73 12.81
C ASP A 158 2.60 -11.28 12.70
N ALA A 159 2.22 -10.69 11.58
CA ALA A 159 0.85 -10.27 11.29
C ALA A 159 -0.04 -11.39 10.71
N GLY A 160 0.49 -12.60 10.54
CA GLY A 160 -0.26 -13.78 10.09
C GLY A 160 -0.32 -13.96 8.57
N PHE A 161 0.57 -13.30 7.82
CA PHE A 161 0.73 -13.48 6.38
C PHE A 161 1.92 -14.38 6.06
N GLU A 162 1.89 -15.00 4.89
CA GLU A 162 3.01 -15.78 4.35
C GLU A 162 3.71 -14.92 3.28
N PRO A 163 4.86 -14.29 3.60
CA PRO A 163 5.61 -13.53 2.61
C PRO A 163 6.23 -14.46 1.57
N ASN A 164 6.24 -14.04 0.30
CA ASN A 164 7.02 -14.73 -0.70
C ASN A 164 8.52 -14.45 -0.50
N ASP A 165 9.37 -15.31 -1.06
CA ASP A 165 10.83 -15.13 -1.00
C ASP A 165 11.33 -14.32 -2.22
N SER A 166 10.80 -13.12 -2.41
CA SER A 166 11.30 -12.21 -3.43
C SER A 166 12.69 -11.68 -3.07
N PRO A 167 13.64 -11.69 -4.00
CA PRO A 167 14.97 -11.12 -3.74
C PRO A 167 14.88 -9.60 -3.55
N LEU A 168 15.71 -9.06 -2.65
CA LEU A 168 15.98 -7.64 -2.62
C LEU A 168 16.99 -7.35 -3.75
N ASN A 169 16.54 -6.73 -4.82
CA ASN A 169 17.43 -6.29 -5.88
C ASN A 169 18.23 -5.08 -5.39
N PRO A 170 19.57 -5.12 -5.46
CA PRO A 170 20.36 -3.97 -5.06
C PRO A 170 20.03 -2.75 -5.92
N PRO A 171 20.05 -1.54 -5.34
CA PRO A 171 19.83 -0.30 -6.09
C PRO A 171 20.88 -0.17 -7.20
N HIS A 172 20.45 0.29 -8.36
CA HIS A 172 21.38 0.62 -9.45
C HIS A 172 21.99 2.00 -9.19
N TYR A 173 23.18 2.02 -8.62
CA TYR A 173 23.90 3.24 -8.30
C TYR A 173 25.21 3.33 -9.10
N VAL A 174 25.40 4.44 -9.81
CA VAL A 174 26.65 4.76 -10.49
C VAL A 174 27.28 5.95 -9.77
N PRO A 175 28.49 5.80 -9.16
CA PRO A 175 29.17 6.91 -8.50
C PRO A 175 29.40 8.09 -9.44
N LYS A 176 29.25 9.32 -8.92
CA LYS A 176 29.47 10.56 -9.68
C LYS A 176 30.89 10.70 -10.24
N ASP A 177 31.86 10.07 -9.60
CA ASP A 177 33.26 10.04 -9.96
C ASP A 177 33.61 8.87 -10.91
N SER A 178 32.65 8.04 -11.31
CA SER A 178 32.86 6.98 -12.30
C SER A 178 33.26 7.55 -13.65
N GLU A 179 34.07 6.82 -14.41
CA GLU A 179 34.53 7.21 -15.73
C GLU A 179 33.39 7.50 -16.69
N LEU A 180 32.30 6.70 -16.63
CA LEU A 180 31.10 6.91 -17.43
C LEU A 180 30.45 8.28 -17.16
N VAL A 181 30.26 8.64 -15.89
CA VAL A 181 29.62 9.91 -15.51
C VAL A 181 30.52 11.09 -15.90
N LYS A 182 31.83 11.00 -15.68
CA LYS A 182 32.81 12.03 -16.07
C LYS A 182 32.76 12.27 -17.57
N THR A 183 32.83 11.20 -18.39
CA THR A 183 32.78 11.29 -19.84
C THR A 183 31.48 11.93 -20.34
N LEU A 184 30.35 11.55 -19.73
CA LEU A 184 29.04 12.16 -20.09
C LEU A 184 28.99 13.65 -19.74
N LEU A 185 29.46 14.05 -18.57
CA LEU A 185 29.50 15.46 -18.16
C LEU A 185 30.43 16.31 -19.05
N GLU A 186 31.60 15.78 -19.44
CA GLU A 186 32.53 16.46 -20.35
C GLU A 186 31.95 16.63 -21.76
N THR A 187 31.01 15.78 -22.16
CA THR A 187 30.38 15.86 -23.50
C THR A 187 29.25 16.89 -23.52
N TYR A 188 28.68 17.25 -22.35
CA TYR A 188 27.55 18.20 -22.22
C TYR A 188 27.99 19.60 -21.78
N THR A 189 29.26 19.84 -21.52
CA THR A 189 29.86 21.16 -21.28
C THR A 189 30.60 21.68 -22.50
#